data_b52e53a89cca582e5e6c966b641f7221
#
_entry.id   b52e53a89cca582e5e6c966b641f7221
#
_cell.length_a   1.000
_cell.length_b   1.000
_cell.length_c   1.000
_cell.angle_alpha   90.00
_cell.angle_beta   90.00
_cell.angle_gamma   90.00
#
_symmetry.space_group_name_H-M   'P 1'
#
loop_
_entity.id
_entity.type
_entity.pdbx_description
1 polymer ?
#
loop_
_entity_poly.entity_id
_entity_poly.type
_entity_poly.pdbx_seq_one_letter_code
_entity_poly.pdbx_strand_id
1 'polypeptide(L)'
;MKNLNIIDKLVFLINSVVAVLLLLSYGLSYVPPNTFSFLSVLSLSVPLLIILNIAFGVYWLVKLKKQLLLSVLVLLLGYNYILSFYKFSTVTVSSEPGFSLMSYNVRLFNLYDWIDEPDIPQKIQNFLLEKAPSVLCFQEYDSSTDLNFKSYSYSYFTANSSRYSSKLAIFSKHQIVSSGTIDFPDSSNNAIFADIIFKSDTIRVYNLHLQSSGINPNVETLDSQQSNKLLSRLGVTFKAQQHQAELVASHMSKSPYKALLCGDFNNTIYSYVYRILKSEMLDAFEVAGTGFGRTFKFKYFPFRIDFILADPGFKVGKFSSFNELPYSDHFPIMSEFTLED
;
A
#
# COMPACT_ATOMS: atom_id res chain seq x y z
N MET A 1 -3.83 -38.36 -17.67
CA MET A 1 -3.23 -37.79 -18.89
C MET A 1 -3.59 -38.53 -20.19
N LYS A 2 -4.14 -39.76 -20.12
CA LYS A 2 -4.42 -40.59 -21.34
C LYS A 2 -5.40 -39.95 -22.37
N ASN A 3 -6.25 -38.99 -21.96
CA ASN A 3 -7.32 -38.39 -22.82
C ASN A 3 -7.05 -36.91 -23.18
N LEU A 4 -5.81 -36.45 -23.16
CA LEU A 4 -5.41 -35.12 -23.56
C LEU A 4 -4.67 -35.19 -24.90
N ASN A 5 -4.99 -34.26 -25.81
CA ASN A 5 -4.18 -34.04 -27.01
C ASN A 5 -2.80 -33.44 -26.65
N ILE A 6 -1.89 -33.32 -27.60
CA ILE A 6 -0.51 -32.84 -27.37
C ILE A 6 -0.52 -31.42 -26.80
N ILE A 7 -1.36 -30.55 -27.36
CA ILE A 7 -1.50 -29.14 -26.91
C ILE A 7 -1.99 -29.10 -25.46
N ASP A 8 -3.03 -29.85 -25.12
CA ASP A 8 -3.56 -29.92 -23.77
C ASP A 8 -2.54 -30.46 -22.76
N LYS A 9 -1.66 -31.39 -23.18
CA LYS A 9 -0.55 -31.87 -22.32
C LYS A 9 0.46 -30.75 -22.03
N LEU A 10 0.82 -29.96 -23.04
CA LEU A 10 1.72 -28.82 -22.88
C LEU A 10 1.09 -27.73 -21.97
N VAL A 11 -0.17 -27.38 -22.24
CA VAL A 11 -0.90 -26.43 -21.40
C VAL A 11 -1.00 -26.91 -19.95
N PHE A 12 -1.23 -28.22 -19.71
CA PHE A 12 -1.27 -28.77 -18.36
C PHE A 12 0.11 -28.73 -17.68
N LEU A 13 1.18 -28.95 -18.41
CA LEU A 13 2.55 -28.84 -17.89
C LEU A 13 2.81 -27.39 -17.41
N ILE A 14 2.50 -26.40 -18.26
CA ILE A 14 2.67 -24.99 -17.93
C ILE A 14 1.78 -24.61 -16.71
N ASN A 15 0.50 -25.01 -16.75
CA ASN A 15 -0.41 -24.79 -15.62
C ASN A 15 0.13 -25.40 -14.32
N SER A 16 0.71 -26.59 -14.37
CA SER A 16 1.29 -27.24 -13.19
C SER A 16 2.47 -26.46 -12.63
N VAL A 17 3.36 -25.95 -13.48
CA VAL A 17 4.47 -25.09 -13.07
C VAL A 17 3.95 -23.79 -12.43
N VAL A 18 3.01 -23.10 -13.08
CA VAL A 18 2.42 -21.84 -12.58
C VAL A 18 1.68 -22.07 -11.26
N ALA A 19 0.95 -23.18 -11.12
CA ALA A 19 0.26 -23.55 -9.88
C ALA A 19 1.25 -23.80 -8.73
N VAL A 20 2.34 -24.50 -8.98
CA VAL A 20 3.41 -24.73 -7.97
C VAL A 20 4.08 -23.41 -7.59
N LEU A 21 4.40 -22.55 -8.57
CA LEU A 21 4.97 -21.24 -8.30
C LEU A 21 4.02 -20.37 -7.46
N LEU A 22 2.73 -20.36 -7.76
CA LEU A 22 1.73 -19.64 -6.97
C LEU A 22 1.65 -20.20 -5.55
N LEU A 23 1.62 -21.51 -5.37
CA LEU A 23 1.58 -22.14 -4.06
C LEU A 23 2.81 -21.76 -3.21
N LEU A 24 4.01 -21.82 -3.81
CA LEU A 24 5.25 -21.41 -3.13
C LEU A 24 5.25 -19.91 -2.81
N SER A 25 4.67 -19.10 -3.69
CA SER A 25 4.63 -17.64 -3.52
C SER A 25 3.82 -17.18 -2.30
N TYR A 26 2.86 -17.97 -1.82
CA TYR A 26 2.13 -17.66 -0.58
C TYR A 26 3.03 -17.63 0.67
N GLY A 27 4.17 -18.29 0.61
CA GLY A 27 5.20 -18.23 1.67
C GLY A 27 6.15 -17.03 1.57
N LEU A 28 6.17 -16.28 0.46
CA LEU A 28 7.19 -15.24 0.23
C LEU A 28 7.13 -14.09 1.23
N SER A 29 5.93 -13.73 1.71
CA SER A 29 5.77 -12.69 2.74
C SER A 29 6.37 -13.07 4.10
N TYR A 30 6.68 -14.34 4.33
CA TYR A 30 7.34 -14.83 5.54
C TYR A 30 8.87 -14.91 5.41
N VAL A 31 9.40 -14.67 4.22
CA VAL A 31 10.84 -14.72 3.95
C VAL A 31 11.45 -13.33 4.14
N PRO A 32 12.30 -13.12 5.17
CA PRO A 32 12.93 -11.82 5.39
C PRO A 32 13.86 -11.45 4.23
N PRO A 33 13.75 -10.24 3.65
CA PRO A 33 14.62 -9.78 2.58
C PRO A 33 16.12 -9.81 2.91
N ASN A 34 16.47 -9.63 4.18
CA ASN A 34 17.88 -9.72 4.61
C ASN A 34 18.45 -11.13 4.46
N THR A 35 17.61 -12.16 4.55
CA THR A 35 18.05 -13.55 4.37
C THR A 35 18.06 -13.95 2.90
N PHE A 36 16.98 -13.66 2.16
CA PHE A 36 16.81 -14.05 0.75
C PHE A 36 16.14 -12.91 -0.06
N SER A 37 16.90 -11.86 -0.38
CA SER A 37 16.36 -10.69 -1.09
C SER A 37 15.75 -11.03 -2.45
N PHE A 38 16.33 -11.98 -3.19
CA PHE A 38 15.78 -12.42 -4.47
C PHE A 38 14.37 -13.02 -4.35
N LEU A 39 14.15 -13.88 -3.34
CA LEU A 39 12.83 -14.46 -3.09
C LEU A 39 11.81 -13.40 -2.71
N SER A 40 12.22 -12.40 -1.92
CA SER A 40 11.34 -11.30 -1.55
C SER A 40 10.89 -10.47 -2.77
N VAL A 41 11.78 -10.26 -3.76
CA VAL A 41 11.42 -9.58 -5.02
C VAL A 41 10.38 -10.37 -5.82
N LEU A 42 10.41 -11.72 -5.76
CA LEU A 42 9.41 -12.54 -6.43
C LEU A 42 7.98 -12.33 -5.90
N SER A 43 7.79 -11.73 -4.72
CA SER A 43 6.47 -11.37 -4.22
C SER A 43 5.71 -10.43 -5.18
N LEU A 44 6.41 -9.64 -5.98
CA LEU A 44 5.82 -8.80 -7.02
C LEU A 44 5.15 -9.60 -8.16
N SER A 45 5.49 -10.88 -8.34
CA SER A 45 4.89 -11.76 -9.35
C SER A 45 3.57 -12.40 -8.92
N VAL A 46 3.23 -12.35 -7.63
CA VAL A 46 2.04 -13.05 -7.08
C VAL A 46 0.74 -12.68 -7.82
N PRO A 47 0.44 -11.40 -8.09
CA PRO A 47 -0.76 -11.04 -8.83
C PRO A 47 -0.83 -11.67 -10.22
N LEU A 48 0.30 -11.69 -10.94
CA LEU A 48 0.38 -12.32 -12.26
C LEU A 48 0.12 -13.82 -12.16
N LEU A 49 0.70 -14.50 -11.17
CA LEU A 49 0.49 -15.93 -10.95
C LEU A 49 -0.97 -16.26 -10.61
N ILE A 50 -1.65 -15.40 -9.85
CA ILE A 50 -3.10 -15.50 -9.57
C ILE A 50 -3.89 -15.41 -10.89
N ILE A 51 -3.65 -14.37 -11.70
CA ILE A 51 -4.34 -14.15 -12.98
C ILE A 51 -4.14 -15.34 -13.92
N LEU A 52 -2.90 -15.84 -14.05
CA LEU A 52 -2.58 -17.00 -14.88
C LEU A 52 -3.32 -18.27 -14.41
N ASN A 53 -3.37 -18.52 -13.08
CA ASN A 53 -4.12 -19.67 -12.55
C ASN A 53 -5.63 -19.54 -12.80
N ILE A 54 -6.20 -18.33 -12.71
CA ILE A 54 -7.59 -18.08 -13.08
C ILE A 54 -7.79 -18.38 -14.59
N ALA A 55 -6.91 -17.90 -15.46
CA ALA A 55 -6.98 -18.15 -16.89
C ALA A 55 -6.90 -19.66 -17.23
N PHE A 56 -5.99 -20.40 -16.58
CA PHE A 56 -5.94 -21.87 -16.73
C PHE A 56 -7.21 -22.55 -16.19
N GLY A 57 -7.74 -22.06 -15.06
CA GLY A 57 -9.00 -22.55 -14.52
C GLY A 57 -10.15 -22.39 -15.55
N VAL A 58 -10.29 -21.21 -16.14
CA VAL A 58 -11.27 -20.95 -17.20
C VAL A 58 -11.04 -21.84 -18.42
N TYR A 59 -9.79 -22.00 -18.89
CA TYR A 59 -9.45 -22.88 -20.01
C TYR A 59 -9.91 -24.33 -19.78
N TRP A 60 -9.61 -24.89 -18.60
CA TRP A 60 -10.01 -26.26 -18.26
C TRP A 60 -11.51 -26.41 -18.02
N LEU A 61 -12.16 -25.36 -17.50
CA LEU A 61 -13.61 -25.32 -17.32
C LEU A 61 -14.33 -25.41 -18.69
N VAL A 62 -13.92 -24.57 -19.64
CA VAL A 62 -14.49 -24.59 -21.01
C VAL A 62 -14.28 -25.94 -21.68
N LYS A 63 -13.18 -26.61 -21.45
CA LYS A 63 -12.90 -27.95 -21.97
C LYS A 63 -13.53 -29.09 -21.15
N LEU A 64 -14.20 -28.79 -20.04
CA LEU A 64 -14.79 -29.77 -19.12
C LEU A 64 -13.80 -30.86 -18.70
N LYS A 65 -12.55 -30.44 -18.39
CA LYS A 65 -11.46 -31.35 -18.01
C LYS A 65 -11.16 -31.26 -16.51
N LYS A 66 -10.87 -32.41 -15.89
CA LYS A 66 -10.54 -32.51 -14.46
C LYS A 66 -9.28 -31.75 -14.02
N GLN A 67 -8.43 -31.31 -14.97
CA GLN A 67 -7.26 -30.47 -14.75
C GLN A 67 -7.64 -29.11 -14.11
N LEU A 68 -8.89 -28.68 -14.26
CA LEU A 68 -9.48 -27.54 -13.53
C LEU A 68 -9.19 -27.60 -12.03
N LEU A 69 -9.25 -28.79 -11.43
CA LEU A 69 -9.11 -29.00 -9.98
C LEU A 69 -7.76 -28.47 -9.45
N LEU A 70 -6.69 -28.52 -10.25
CA LEU A 70 -5.37 -28.00 -9.84
C LEU A 70 -5.42 -26.49 -9.59
N SER A 71 -5.90 -25.72 -10.57
CA SER A 71 -5.99 -24.26 -10.43
C SER A 71 -6.98 -23.86 -9.34
N VAL A 72 -8.14 -24.52 -9.27
CA VAL A 72 -9.16 -24.28 -8.23
C VAL A 72 -8.57 -24.54 -6.83
N LEU A 73 -7.85 -25.65 -6.63
CA LEU A 73 -7.27 -25.99 -5.33
C LEU A 73 -6.24 -24.92 -4.90
N VAL A 74 -5.33 -24.54 -5.80
CA VAL A 74 -4.30 -23.54 -5.47
C VAL A 74 -4.91 -22.16 -5.20
N LEU A 75 -5.93 -21.75 -5.96
CA LEU A 75 -6.65 -20.50 -5.73
C LEU A 75 -7.44 -20.52 -4.41
N LEU A 76 -8.05 -21.64 -4.05
CA LEU A 76 -8.74 -21.81 -2.76
C LEU A 76 -7.76 -21.73 -1.57
N LEU A 77 -6.57 -22.35 -1.69
CA LEU A 77 -5.54 -22.24 -0.65
C LEU A 77 -5.03 -20.81 -0.48
N GLY A 78 -5.04 -20.02 -1.56
CA GLY A 78 -4.67 -18.60 -1.58
C GLY A 78 -5.85 -17.63 -1.48
N TYR A 79 -7.02 -18.07 -1.01
CA TYR A 79 -8.25 -17.28 -1.00
C TYR A 79 -8.07 -15.87 -0.38
N ASN A 80 -7.39 -15.79 0.76
CA ASN A 80 -7.12 -14.50 1.42
C ASN A 80 -6.29 -13.56 0.54
N TYR A 81 -5.28 -14.08 -0.18
CA TYR A 81 -4.45 -13.30 -1.10
C TYR A 81 -5.27 -12.75 -2.28
N ILE A 82 -6.28 -13.51 -2.74
CA ILE A 82 -7.18 -13.08 -3.83
C ILE A 82 -8.13 -11.99 -3.32
N LEU A 83 -8.68 -12.14 -2.11
CA LEU A 83 -9.54 -11.13 -1.50
C LEU A 83 -8.82 -9.83 -1.18
N SER A 84 -7.52 -9.89 -0.84
CA SER A 84 -6.70 -8.69 -0.66
C SER A 84 -6.35 -8.01 -1.98
N PHE A 85 -6.43 -8.73 -3.11
CA PHE A 85 -6.18 -8.21 -4.45
C PHE A 85 -7.40 -7.52 -5.06
N TYR A 86 -8.60 -8.09 -4.86
CA TYR A 86 -9.84 -7.56 -5.40
C TYR A 86 -11.00 -7.72 -4.43
N LYS A 87 -11.72 -6.63 -4.17
CA LYS A 87 -12.92 -6.61 -3.32
C LYS A 87 -14.17 -6.45 -4.15
N PHE A 88 -15.12 -7.38 -3.97
CA PHE A 88 -16.38 -7.43 -4.72
C PHE A 88 -17.48 -6.53 -4.14
N SER A 89 -17.41 -6.18 -2.86
CA SER A 89 -18.44 -5.39 -2.19
C SER A 89 -17.86 -4.51 -1.11
N THR A 90 -18.51 -3.35 -0.87
CA THR A 90 -18.30 -2.54 0.33
C THR A 90 -19.16 -3.04 1.48
N VAL A 91 -18.61 -3.08 2.68
CA VAL A 91 -19.42 -3.12 3.89
C VAL A 91 -19.78 -1.66 4.21
N THR A 92 -21.02 -1.28 4.04
CA THR A 92 -21.49 0.04 4.48
C THR A 92 -21.76 -0.04 5.99
N VAL A 93 -20.91 0.59 6.78
CA VAL A 93 -21.10 0.65 8.21
C VAL A 93 -21.59 2.06 8.57
N SER A 94 -22.62 2.08 9.43
CA SER A 94 -23.14 3.14 10.31
C SER A 94 -22.79 4.62 9.99
N SER A 95 -23.81 5.43 9.93
CA SER A 95 -23.85 6.87 9.74
C SER A 95 -23.42 7.73 10.96
N GLU A 96 -22.71 7.17 11.92
CA GLU A 96 -22.19 7.97 13.04
C GLU A 96 -21.00 8.82 12.58
N PRO A 97 -20.92 10.10 13.02
CA PRO A 97 -19.77 10.95 12.69
C PRO A 97 -18.49 10.36 13.27
N GLY A 98 -17.70 9.80 12.39
CA GLY A 98 -16.45 9.11 12.70
C GLY A 98 -15.23 10.00 12.54
N PHE A 99 -14.10 9.46 12.95
CA PHE A 99 -12.78 10.00 12.65
C PHE A 99 -12.39 9.61 11.24
N SER A 100 -11.98 10.57 10.41
CA SER A 100 -11.55 10.31 9.04
C SER A 100 -10.08 10.62 8.85
N LEU A 101 -9.36 9.69 8.21
CA LEU A 101 -7.95 9.77 7.91
C LEU A 101 -7.73 9.66 6.40
N MET A 102 -7.01 10.61 5.82
CA MET A 102 -6.55 10.56 4.43
C MET A 102 -5.04 10.45 4.38
N SER A 103 -4.54 9.58 3.51
CA SER A 103 -3.11 9.45 3.17
C SER A 103 -2.90 9.79 1.70
N TYR A 104 -1.89 10.61 1.40
CA TYR A 104 -1.59 11.02 0.05
C TYR A 104 -0.10 11.33 -0.15
N ASN A 105 0.59 10.56 -0.99
CA ASN A 105 1.88 10.95 -1.53
C ASN A 105 1.65 11.99 -2.63
N VAL A 106 2.01 13.25 -2.32
CA VAL A 106 1.71 14.41 -3.18
C VAL A 106 2.83 14.72 -4.18
N ARG A 107 3.89 13.92 -4.19
CA ARG A 107 5.02 14.09 -5.12
C ARG A 107 5.48 15.55 -5.23
N LEU A 108 5.82 16.15 -4.07
CA LEU A 108 6.26 17.55 -3.95
C LEU A 108 5.30 18.55 -4.62
N PHE A 109 4.00 18.23 -4.73
CA PHE A 109 2.99 19.04 -5.42
C PHE A 109 3.37 19.43 -6.86
N ASN A 110 4.02 18.49 -7.57
CA ASN A 110 4.50 18.68 -8.95
C ASN A 110 5.59 19.77 -9.11
N LEU A 111 6.42 19.98 -8.09
CA LEU A 111 7.46 21.02 -8.04
C LEU A 111 8.38 21.04 -9.28
N TYR A 112 8.60 19.90 -9.92
CA TYR A 112 9.49 19.75 -11.07
C TYR A 112 8.73 19.52 -12.38
N ASP A 113 7.47 19.91 -12.47
CA ASP A 113 6.63 19.84 -13.67
C ASP A 113 6.59 18.44 -14.33
N TRP A 114 6.57 17.37 -13.51
CA TRP A 114 6.43 15.99 -14.04
C TRP A 114 5.10 15.73 -14.76
N ILE A 115 4.09 16.52 -14.40
CA ILE A 115 2.75 16.49 -14.99
C ILE A 115 2.55 17.82 -15.68
N ASP A 116 2.31 17.77 -17.00
CA ASP A 116 2.06 18.95 -17.84
C ASP A 116 0.60 19.42 -17.65
N GLU A 117 0.32 19.96 -16.47
CA GLU A 117 -0.97 20.53 -16.11
C GLU A 117 -0.78 21.69 -15.12
N PRO A 118 -1.39 22.87 -15.38
CA PRO A 118 -1.23 24.04 -14.53
C PRO A 118 -1.96 23.89 -13.20
N ASP A 119 -1.50 24.61 -12.19
CA ASP A 119 -2.15 24.81 -10.89
C ASP A 119 -2.43 23.51 -10.11
N ILE A 120 -1.58 22.49 -10.26
CA ILE A 120 -1.71 21.21 -9.54
C ILE A 120 -1.80 21.42 -8.03
N PRO A 121 -0.97 22.24 -7.37
CA PRO A 121 -1.10 22.49 -5.94
C PRO A 121 -2.50 22.97 -5.55
N GLN A 122 -3.06 23.92 -6.28
CA GLN A 122 -4.39 24.48 -6.03
C GLN A 122 -5.51 23.46 -6.27
N LYS A 123 -5.37 22.60 -7.28
CA LYS A 123 -6.31 21.51 -7.55
C LYS A 123 -6.31 20.47 -6.44
N ILE A 124 -5.13 20.11 -5.94
CA ILE A 124 -4.99 19.24 -4.76
C ILE A 124 -5.65 19.90 -3.56
N GLN A 125 -5.38 21.17 -3.29
CA GLN A 125 -5.99 21.89 -2.18
C GLN A 125 -7.52 21.91 -2.25
N ASN A 126 -8.10 22.19 -3.41
CA ASN A 126 -9.55 22.21 -3.59
C ASN A 126 -10.18 20.84 -3.32
N PHE A 127 -9.54 19.76 -3.79
CA PHE A 127 -9.95 18.40 -3.50
C PHE A 127 -9.91 18.10 -1.97
N LEU A 128 -8.84 18.51 -1.30
CA LEU A 128 -8.68 18.31 0.14
C LEU A 128 -9.73 19.09 0.96
N LEU A 129 -10.06 20.30 0.52
CA LEU A 129 -11.10 21.11 1.13
C LEU A 129 -12.50 20.49 0.95
N GLU A 130 -12.77 19.91 -0.23
CA GLU A 130 -14.03 19.19 -0.50
C GLU A 130 -14.19 17.94 0.38
N LYS A 131 -13.15 17.12 0.46
CA LYS A 131 -13.19 15.86 1.25
C LYS A 131 -13.08 16.12 2.75
N ALA A 132 -12.40 17.18 3.15
CA ALA A 132 -12.28 17.71 4.51
C ALA A 132 -12.06 16.62 5.60
N PRO A 133 -11.13 15.67 5.46
CA PRO A 133 -10.90 14.64 6.48
C PRO A 133 -10.53 15.23 7.84
N SER A 134 -10.66 14.45 8.91
CA SER A 134 -10.26 14.86 10.26
C SER A 134 -8.74 15.01 10.38
N VAL A 135 -8.01 14.09 9.73
CA VAL A 135 -6.55 14.07 9.67
C VAL A 135 -6.08 13.84 8.24
N LEU A 136 -5.08 14.61 7.82
CA LEU A 136 -4.34 14.47 6.56
C LEU A 136 -2.92 14.02 6.86
N CYS A 137 -2.47 12.98 6.17
CA CYS A 137 -1.11 12.47 6.20
C CYS A 137 -0.52 12.57 4.79
N PHE A 138 0.53 13.36 4.64
CA PHE A 138 1.22 13.52 3.38
C PHE A 138 2.59 12.85 3.38
N GLN A 139 2.95 12.26 2.25
CA GLN A 139 4.29 11.84 1.89
C GLN A 139 4.78 12.73 0.73
N GLU A 140 6.09 12.90 0.63
CA GLU A 140 6.73 13.83 -0.31
C GLU A 140 6.14 15.25 -0.24
N TYR A 141 5.91 15.72 0.98
CA TYR A 141 5.36 17.05 1.22
C TYR A 141 6.46 18.12 1.03
N ASP A 142 6.15 19.14 0.24
CA ASP A 142 6.98 20.35 0.13
C ASP A 142 6.34 21.51 0.88
N SER A 143 7.02 21.99 1.93
CA SER A 143 6.53 23.10 2.77
C SER A 143 6.73 24.48 2.14
N SER A 144 7.41 24.60 1.00
CA SER A 144 7.53 25.86 0.27
C SER A 144 6.32 26.15 -0.62
N THR A 145 5.50 25.13 -0.90
CA THR A 145 4.26 25.29 -1.65
C THR A 145 3.22 26.05 -0.82
N ASP A 146 2.76 27.19 -1.35
CA ASP A 146 1.78 28.05 -0.67
C ASP A 146 0.38 27.45 -0.73
N LEU A 147 0.04 26.61 0.25
CA LEU A 147 -1.26 25.98 0.42
C LEU A 147 -1.92 26.39 1.74
N ASN A 148 -3.23 26.58 1.69
CA ASN A 148 -4.01 27.00 2.84
C ASN A 148 -4.63 25.83 3.59
N PHE A 149 -4.04 25.46 4.72
CA PHE A 149 -4.53 24.42 5.63
C PHE A 149 -5.14 25.00 6.94
N LYS A 150 -5.66 26.25 6.91
CA LYS A 150 -6.22 26.92 8.12
C LYS A 150 -7.35 26.16 8.82
N SER A 151 -8.02 25.26 8.13
CA SER A 151 -9.02 24.38 8.73
C SER A 151 -8.43 23.28 9.64
N TYR A 152 -7.11 23.08 9.58
CA TYR A 152 -6.36 22.15 10.43
C TYR A 152 -5.57 22.96 11.45
N SER A 153 -6.09 23.03 12.68
CA SER A 153 -5.50 23.86 13.74
C SER A 153 -4.18 23.31 14.29
N TYR A 154 -3.89 22.03 14.01
CA TYR A 154 -2.71 21.34 14.52
C TYR A 154 -1.97 20.66 13.38
N SER A 155 -0.64 20.67 13.46
CA SER A 155 0.20 19.98 12.48
C SER A 155 1.53 19.51 13.08
N TYR A 156 2.10 18.47 12.49
CA TYR A 156 3.45 18.01 12.78
C TYR A 156 4.14 17.62 11.46
N PHE A 157 5.41 17.98 11.34
CA PHE A 157 6.23 17.75 10.17
C PHE A 157 7.54 17.07 10.53
N THR A 158 8.09 16.28 9.61
CA THR A 158 9.50 15.91 9.70
C THR A 158 10.36 17.15 9.85
N ALA A 159 11.27 17.16 10.81
CA ALA A 159 12.16 18.29 11.08
C ALA A 159 12.95 18.70 9.83
N ASN A 160 13.19 20.02 9.66
CA ASN A 160 14.05 20.50 8.61
C ASN A 160 15.48 20.00 8.84
N SER A 161 15.93 19.09 7.98
CA SER A 161 17.26 18.52 8.02
C SER A 161 17.72 18.28 6.59
N SER A 162 19.01 18.50 6.32
CA SER A 162 19.65 18.13 5.04
C SER A 162 19.61 16.62 4.78
N ARG A 163 19.23 15.82 5.79
CA ARG A 163 19.09 14.38 5.70
C ARG A 163 17.87 13.95 4.89
N TYR A 164 16.78 14.75 4.90
CA TYR A 164 15.52 14.38 4.27
C TYR A 164 15.36 15.10 2.94
N SER A 165 15.18 14.32 1.85
CA SER A 165 14.93 14.85 0.52
C SER A 165 13.49 15.35 0.34
N SER A 166 12.57 14.80 1.13
CA SER A 166 11.16 15.18 1.18
C SER A 166 10.64 15.03 2.61
N LYS A 167 9.54 15.70 2.92
CA LYS A 167 8.98 15.69 4.28
C LYS A 167 7.76 14.81 4.36
N LEU A 168 7.50 14.31 5.56
CA LEU A 168 6.19 13.84 5.96
C LEU A 168 5.47 14.96 6.70
N ALA A 169 4.14 15.01 6.56
CA ALA A 169 3.30 15.94 7.29
C ALA A 169 2.06 15.24 7.83
N ILE A 170 1.66 15.61 9.04
CA ILE A 170 0.36 15.28 9.64
C ILE A 170 -0.34 16.59 9.94
N PHE A 171 -1.53 16.81 9.37
CA PHE A 171 -2.42 17.91 9.70
C PHE A 171 -3.65 17.35 10.39
N SER A 172 -4.09 17.98 11.47
CA SER A 172 -5.23 17.54 12.28
C SER A 172 -6.18 18.67 12.61
N LYS A 173 -7.48 18.40 12.51
CA LYS A 173 -8.55 19.27 13.07
C LYS A 173 -8.64 19.12 14.60
N HIS A 174 -8.14 18.01 15.13
CA HIS A 174 -8.15 17.66 16.54
C HIS A 174 -6.79 17.97 17.18
N GLN A 175 -6.79 18.21 18.48
CA GLN A 175 -5.58 18.56 19.21
C GLN A 175 -4.53 17.45 19.15
N ILE A 176 -3.30 17.82 18.79
CA ILE A 176 -2.13 16.97 18.90
C ILE A 176 -1.50 17.26 20.28
N VAL A 177 -1.36 16.24 21.12
CA VAL A 177 -0.80 16.35 22.47
C VAL A 177 0.64 15.87 22.55
N SER A 178 1.07 15.01 21.62
CA SER A 178 2.45 14.55 21.48
C SER A 178 2.72 14.20 20.02
N SER A 179 3.97 14.26 19.60
CA SER A 179 4.38 13.90 18.25
C SER A 179 5.87 13.57 18.21
N GLY A 180 6.30 12.87 17.18
CA GLY A 180 7.71 12.53 17.03
C GLY A 180 8.05 11.92 15.68
N THR A 181 9.35 11.73 15.46
CA THR A 181 9.93 11.14 14.26
C THR A 181 10.58 9.80 14.59
N ILE A 182 10.41 8.82 13.73
CA ILE A 182 11.12 7.55 13.73
C ILE A 182 12.10 7.61 12.56
N ASP A 183 13.36 7.84 12.89
CA ASP A 183 14.43 7.93 11.91
C ASP A 183 14.78 6.57 11.33
N PHE A 184 14.96 6.51 10.03
CA PHE A 184 15.49 5.33 9.37
C PHE A 184 16.99 5.50 9.13
N PRO A 185 17.84 4.63 9.71
CA PRO A 185 19.27 4.66 9.46
C PRO A 185 19.60 4.60 7.97
N ASP A 186 20.59 5.36 7.53
CA ASP A 186 21.13 5.38 6.16
C ASP A 186 20.06 5.63 5.07
N SER A 187 18.98 6.35 5.40
CA SER A 187 17.89 6.68 4.50
C SER A 187 17.49 8.14 4.62
N SER A 188 17.02 8.72 3.52
CA SER A 188 16.33 10.01 3.51
C SER A 188 14.81 9.90 3.80
N ASN A 189 14.30 8.67 3.96
CA ASN A 189 12.93 8.40 4.34
C ASN A 189 12.82 8.26 5.87
N ASN A 190 11.62 8.37 6.40
CA ASN A 190 11.33 8.23 7.82
C ASN A 190 9.86 7.87 8.05
N ALA A 191 9.47 7.75 9.31
CA ALA A 191 8.09 7.80 9.74
C ALA A 191 7.91 8.87 10.81
N ILE A 192 6.71 9.42 10.93
CA ILE A 192 6.31 10.34 11.98
C ILE A 192 5.04 9.83 12.66
N PHE A 193 4.81 10.28 13.88
CA PHE A 193 3.56 10.01 14.60
C PHE A 193 3.02 11.25 15.28
N ALA A 194 1.72 11.25 15.53
CA ALA A 194 1.02 12.24 16.33
C ALA A 194 0.00 11.56 17.22
N ASP A 195 -0.01 11.93 18.52
CA ASP A 195 -1.04 11.54 19.48
C ASP A 195 -2.15 12.59 19.45
N ILE A 196 -3.33 12.18 19.03
CA ILE A 196 -4.45 13.05 18.71
C ILE A 196 -5.61 12.76 19.66
N ILE A 197 -6.15 13.79 20.29
CA ILE A 197 -7.36 13.66 21.11
C ILE A 197 -8.56 13.57 20.18
N PHE A 198 -9.29 12.46 20.27
CA PHE A 198 -10.56 12.27 19.57
C PHE A 198 -11.64 11.84 20.57
N LYS A 199 -12.66 12.70 20.78
CA LYS A 199 -13.66 12.57 21.85
C LYS A 199 -12.97 12.49 23.22
N SER A 200 -13.16 11.40 23.98
CA SER A 200 -12.51 11.15 25.28
C SER A 200 -11.20 10.38 25.19
N ASP A 201 -10.83 9.90 24.00
CA ASP A 201 -9.69 9.03 23.81
C ASP A 201 -8.50 9.74 23.17
N THR A 202 -7.32 9.19 23.38
CA THR A 202 -6.13 9.55 22.60
C THR A 202 -5.82 8.42 21.64
N ILE A 203 -5.69 8.75 20.36
CA ILE A 203 -5.30 7.82 19.29
C ILE A 203 -3.94 8.23 18.73
N ARG A 204 -3.12 7.26 18.35
CA ARG A 204 -1.83 7.52 17.70
C ARG A 204 -1.96 7.30 16.20
N VAL A 205 -1.67 8.34 15.43
CA VAL A 205 -1.62 8.27 13.96
C VAL A 205 -0.16 8.23 13.54
N TYR A 206 0.22 7.17 12.82
CA TYR A 206 1.51 7.04 12.16
C TYR A 206 1.38 7.37 10.68
N ASN A 207 2.34 8.15 10.17
CA ASN A 207 2.52 8.42 8.75
C ASN A 207 3.92 7.99 8.36
N LEU A 208 4.06 7.12 7.37
CA LEU A 208 5.36 6.62 6.93
C LEU A 208 5.56 6.75 5.43
N HIS A 209 6.84 6.82 5.04
CA HIS A 209 7.27 6.66 3.66
C HIS A 209 8.51 5.75 3.68
N LEU A 210 8.33 4.50 3.22
CA LEU A 210 9.44 3.54 3.17
C LEU A 210 10.30 3.77 1.93
N GLN A 211 11.51 3.18 1.95
CA GLN A 211 12.48 3.30 0.86
C GLN A 211 11.87 3.01 -0.50
N SER A 212 11.96 3.98 -1.41
CA SER A 212 11.51 3.82 -2.79
C SER A 212 12.48 2.93 -3.59
N SER A 213 11.91 2.11 -4.47
CA SER A 213 12.68 1.34 -5.45
C SER A 213 13.14 2.19 -6.65
N GLY A 214 12.62 3.42 -6.78
CA GLY A 214 12.90 4.32 -7.89
C GLY A 214 12.53 3.74 -9.26
N ILE A 215 11.49 2.90 -9.32
CA ILE A 215 10.98 2.37 -10.59
C ILE A 215 10.26 3.50 -11.31
N ASN A 216 10.73 3.83 -12.51
CA ASN A 216 9.99 4.75 -13.39
C ASN A 216 8.90 3.96 -14.13
N PRO A 217 7.61 4.26 -13.90
CA PRO A 217 6.51 3.55 -14.54
C PRO A 217 6.43 3.74 -16.06
N ASN A 218 7.17 4.72 -16.61
CA ASN A 218 7.18 5.06 -18.03
C ASN A 218 8.33 4.42 -18.82
N VAL A 219 9.20 3.61 -18.20
CA VAL A 219 10.27 2.90 -18.92
C VAL A 219 9.67 1.78 -19.75
N GLU A 220 9.69 1.93 -21.06
CA GLU A 220 9.03 1.02 -22.00
C GLU A 220 9.84 -0.23 -22.38
N THR A 221 11.16 -0.22 -22.18
CA THR A 221 12.03 -1.34 -22.60
C THR A 221 13.05 -1.70 -21.51
N LEU A 222 12.97 -2.94 -21.02
CA LEU A 222 13.97 -3.54 -20.16
C LEU A 222 14.79 -4.52 -21.01
N ASP A 223 16.03 -4.18 -21.32
CA ASP A 223 16.99 -5.17 -21.80
C ASP A 223 17.46 -6.09 -20.66
N SER A 224 18.17 -7.17 -20.97
CA SER A 224 18.60 -8.15 -19.96
C SER A 224 19.56 -7.55 -18.91
N GLN A 225 20.38 -6.57 -19.29
CA GLN A 225 21.32 -5.91 -18.40
C GLN A 225 20.62 -4.93 -17.44
N GLN A 226 19.62 -4.21 -17.94
CA GLN A 226 18.75 -3.34 -17.12
C GLN A 226 17.90 -4.16 -16.16
N SER A 227 17.39 -5.32 -16.60
CA SER A 227 16.60 -6.23 -15.76
C SER A 227 17.41 -6.75 -14.56
N ASN A 228 18.68 -7.16 -14.76
CA ASN A 228 19.55 -7.62 -13.66
C ASN A 228 19.87 -6.48 -12.68
N LYS A 229 20.14 -5.27 -13.17
CA LYS A 229 20.35 -4.09 -12.34
C LYS A 229 19.09 -3.75 -11.53
N LEU A 230 17.91 -3.85 -12.15
CA LEU A 230 16.63 -3.61 -11.48
C LEU A 230 16.40 -4.63 -10.36
N LEU A 231 16.59 -5.93 -10.62
CA LEU A 231 16.46 -6.99 -9.62
C LEU A 231 17.41 -6.78 -8.43
N SER A 232 18.65 -6.42 -8.70
CA SER A 232 19.64 -6.12 -7.65
C SER A 232 19.21 -4.90 -6.81
N ARG A 233 18.76 -3.82 -7.46
CA ARG A 233 18.26 -2.61 -6.80
C ARG A 233 17.05 -2.90 -5.94
N LEU A 234 16.06 -3.66 -6.46
CA LEU A 234 14.90 -4.10 -5.69
C LEU A 234 15.30 -4.91 -4.46
N GLY A 235 16.26 -5.80 -4.59
CA GLY A 235 16.78 -6.59 -3.47
C GLY A 235 17.38 -5.72 -2.36
N VAL A 236 18.16 -4.69 -2.73
CA VAL A 236 18.72 -3.71 -1.76
C VAL A 236 17.59 -2.90 -1.11
N THR A 237 16.65 -2.40 -1.91
CA THR A 237 15.50 -1.63 -1.41
C THR A 237 14.66 -2.44 -0.43
N PHE A 238 14.36 -3.70 -0.72
CA PHE A 238 13.52 -4.54 0.16
C PHE A 238 14.22 -4.86 1.49
N LYS A 239 15.56 -4.98 1.50
CA LYS A 239 16.34 -5.10 2.75
C LYS A 239 16.23 -3.82 3.60
N ALA A 240 16.35 -2.65 2.99
CA ALA A 240 16.17 -1.37 3.69
C ALA A 240 14.74 -1.25 4.24
N GLN A 241 13.73 -1.55 3.43
CA GLN A 241 12.33 -1.55 3.83
C GLN A 241 12.05 -2.52 5.00
N GLN A 242 12.66 -3.72 5.01
CA GLN A 242 12.55 -4.63 6.15
C GLN A 242 12.96 -3.97 7.44
N HIS A 243 14.17 -3.36 7.48
CA HIS A 243 14.67 -2.70 8.67
C HIS A 243 13.77 -1.53 9.11
N GLN A 244 13.33 -0.73 8.15
CA GLN A 244 12.41 0.40 8.39
C GLN A 244 11.07 -0.07 8.98
N ALA A 245 10.47 -1.12 8.40
CA ALA A 245 9.21 -1.69 8.88
C ALA A 245 9.34 -2.28 10.29
N GLU A 246 10.44 -2.98 10.59
CA GLU A 246 10.72 -3.53 11.90
C GLU A 246 10.91 -2.44 12.97
N LEU A 247 11.54 -1.30 12.62
CA LEU A 247 11.66 -0.14 13.51
C LEU A 247 10.28 0.45 13.83
N VAL A 248 9.44 0.66 12.80
CA VAL A 248 8.07 1.17 13.00
C VAL A 248 7.24 0.20 13.82
N ALA A 249 7.25 -1.09 13.51
CA ALA A 249 6.51 -2.12 14.25
C ALA A 249 6.95 -2.19 15.73
N SER A 250 8.27 -2.11 15.98
CA SER A 250 8.82 -2.03 17.36
C SER A 250 8.39 -0.78 18.11
N HIS A 251 8.26 0.36 17.42
CA HIS A 251 7.76 1.59 18.05
C HIS A 251 6.26 1.48 18.33
N MET A 252 5.49 0.93 17.37
CA MET A 252 4.04 0.72 17.52
C MET A 252 3.71 -0.21 18.69
N SER A 253 4.47 -1.30 18.89
CA SER A 253 4.25 -2.26 19.98
C SER A 253 4.42 -1.66 21.38
N LYS A 254 5.07 -0.49 21.51
CA LYS A 254 5.28 0.25 22.76
C LYS A 254 4.28 1.40 22.91
N SER A 255 3.39 1.61 21.95
CA SER A 255 2.39 2.66 22.02
C SER A 255 1.38 2.39 23.13
N PRO A 256 1.08 3.34 24.01
CA PRO A 256 0.01 3.18 24.99
C PRO A 256 -1.38 3.41 24.41
N TYR A 257 -1.46 3.86 23.14
CA TYR A 257 -2.70 4.24 22.49
C TYR A 257 -3.04 3.31 21.33
N LYS A 258 -4.34 3.16 21.05
CA LYS A 258 -4.82 2.55 19.81
C LYS A 258 -4.23 3.29 18.61
N ALA A 259 -3.74 2.57 17.61
CA ALA A 259 -2.99 3.15 16.51
C ALA A 259 -3.73 3.06 15.17
N LEU A 260 -3.55 4.11 14.37
CA LEU A 260 -3.79 4.12 12.93
C LEU A 260 -2.43 4.29 12.24
N LEU A 261 -2.14 3.47 11.24
CA LEU A 261 -0.92 3.57 10.45
C LEU A 261 -1.29 3.81 9.00
N CYS A 262 -0.73 4.85 8.39
CA CYS A 262 -0.92 5.11 6.97
C CYS A 262 0.39 5.52 6.30
N GLY A 263 0.39 5.52 4.97
CA GLY A 263 1.49 6.04 4.16
C GLY A 263 1.84 5.17 2.97
N ASP A 264 2.94 5.56 2.33
CA ASP A 264 3.52 4.88 1.19
C ASP A 264 4.52 3.82 1.65
N PHE A 265 4.14 2.55 1.52
CA PHE A 265 5.00 1.42 1.87
C PHE A 265 5.99 1.08 0.75
N ASN A 266 5.82 1.66 -0.44
CA ASN A 266 6.62 1.34 -1.62
C ASN A 266 6.73 -0.17 -1.91
N ASN A 267 5.76 -0.94 -1.44
CA ASN A 267 5.70 -2.39 -1.59
C ASN A 267 4.24 -2.88 -1.55
N THR A 268 4.01 -4.10 -2.00
CA THR A 268 2.66 -4.67 -2.15
C THR A 268 2.22 -5.47 -0.93
N ILE A 269 0.94 -5.82 -0.90
CA ILE A 269 0.32 -6.69 0.13
C ILE A 269 0.98 -8.08 0.27
N TYR A 270 1.73 -8.52 -0.74
CA TYR A 270 2.41 -9.83 -0.76
C TYR A 270 3.81 -9.78 -0.16
N SER A 271 4.24 -8.59 0.31
CA SER A 271 5.59 -8.37 0.82
C SER A 271 5.72 -8.74 2.31
N TYR A 272 6.95 -9.03 2.70
CA TYR A 272 7.34 -9.15 4.12
C TYR A 272 6.99 -7.89 4.91
N VAL A 273 7.25 -6.72 4.32
CA VAL A 273 7.03 -5.40 4.93
C VAL A 273 5.57 -5.19 5.29
N TYR A 274 4.66 -5.43 4.33
CA TYR A 274 3.23 -5.32 4.59
C TYR A 274 2.79 -6.27 5.71
N ARG A 275 3.27 -7.53 5.69
CA ARG A 275 2.93 -8.52 6.73
C ARG A 275 3.38 -8.06 8.12
N ILE A 276 4.60 -7.51 8.24
CA ILE A 276 5.12 -7.03 9.53
C ILE A 276 4.32 -5.84 10.05
N LEU A 277 4.05 -4.85 9.21
CA LEU A 277 3.32 -3.64 9.61
C LEU A 277 1.83 -3.91 9.84
N LYS A 278 1.22 -4.78 9.00
CA LYS A 278 -0.17 -5.17 9.19
C LYS A 278 -0.34 -5.95 10.49
N SER A 279 0.51 -6.95 10.78
CA SER A 279 0.38 -7.81 11.96
C SER A 279 -1.10 -8.16 12.24
N GLU A 280 -1.63 -7.78 13.40
CA GLU A 280 -3.04 -7.97 13.79
C GLU A 280 -3.95 -6.79 13.37
N MET A 281 -3.41 -5.75 12.71
CA MET A 281 -4.20 -4.60 12.30
C MET A 281 -5.18 -4.94 11.17
N LEU A 282 -6.27 -4.20 11.13
CA LEU A 282 -7.25 -4.22 10.05
C LEU A 282 -6.75 -3.37 8.87
N ASP A 283 -6.66 -3.93 7.68
CA ASP A 283 -6.47 -3.14 6.46
C ASP A 283 -7.81 -2.53 6.05
N ALA A 284 -7.89 -1.20 6.03
CA ALA A 284 -9.14 -0.49 5.75
C ALA A 284 -9.72 -0.82 4.36
N PHE A 285 -8.87 -1.06 3.35
CA PHE A 285 -9.32 -1.54 2.04
C PHE A 285 -9.88 -2.96 2.12
N GLU A 286 -9.21 -3.87 2.84
CA GLU A 286 -9.71 -5.25 2.98
C GLU A 286 -11.07 -5.30 3.67
N VAL A 287 -11.34 -4.36 4.60
CA VAL A 287 -12.63 -4.30 5.31
C VAL A 287 -13.70 -3.60 4.48
N ALA A 288 -13.43 -2.40 3.94
CA ALA A 288 -14.48 -1.51 3.39
C ALA A 288 -14.19 -1.00 1.96
N GLY A 289 -13.16 -1.53 1.28
CA GLY A 289 -12.83 -1.13 -0.08
C GLY A 289 -13.62 -1.86 -1.17
N THR A 290 -13.45 -1.40 -2.42
CA THR A 290 -14.00 -2.04 -3.64
C THR A 290 -12.98 -2.04 -4.76
N GLY A 291 -13.13 -3.00 -5.69
CA GLY A 291 -12.26 -3.10 -6.85
C GLY A 291 -10.84 -3.53 -6.49
N PHE A 292 -9.85 -2.99 -7.17
CA PHE A 292 -8.43 -3.31 -6.97
C PHE A 292 -7.74 -2.46 -5.89
N GLY A 293 -8.38 -1.39 -5.41
CA GLY A 293 -7.77 -0.48 -4.45
C GLY A 293 -6.48 0.19 -4.94
N ARG A 294 -6.39 0.45 -6.23
CA ARG A 294 -5.21 1.02 -6.87
C ARG A 294 -4.82 2.33 -6.20
N THR A 295 -3.53 2.46 -5.84
CA THR A 295 -2.98 3.69 -5.24
C THR A 295 -1.81 4.29 -6.02
N PHE A 296 -1.22 3.55 -6.97
CA PHE A 296 -0.08 4.00 -7.76
C PHE A 296 -0.39 3.97 -9.27
N LYS A 297 0.09 5.00 -9.98
CA LYS A 297 -0.14 5.18 -11.43
C LYS A 297 0.85 4.33 -12.23
N PHE A 298 0.57 3.04 -12.36
CA PHE A 298 1.33 2.13 -13.19
C PHE A 298 0.48 1.71 -14.40
N LYS A 299 1.05 1.74 -15.60
CA LYS A 299 0.31 1.57 -16.88
C LYS A 299 -0.35 0.19 -17.00
N TYR A 300 0.35 -0.85 -16.55
CA TYR A 300 -0.01 -2.23 -16.88
C TYR A 300 -0.71 -2.97 -15.74
N PHE A 301 -0.65 -2.43 -14.52
CA PHE A 301 -1.12 -3.15 -13.35
C PHE A 301 -1.63 -2.22 -12.24
N PRO A 302 -2.77 -2.52 -11.59
CA PRO A 302 -3.33 -1.70 -10.53
C PRO A 302 -2.59 -1.95 -9.19
N PHE A 303 -1.39 -1.41 -9.02
CA PHE A 303 -0.65 -1.55 -7.78
C PHE A 303 -1.30 -0.78 -6.63
N ARG A 304 -1.35 -1.44 -5.47
CA ARG A 304 -1.67 -0.86 -4.17
C ARG A 304 -0.41 -0.91 -3.31
N ILE A 305 0.18 0.25 -3.05
CA ILE A 305 1.42 0.43 -2.28
C ILE A 305 1.28 1.46 -1.17
N ASP A 306 0.14 2.17 -1.13
CA ASP A 306 -0.27 3.04 -0.04
C ASP A 306 -1.36 2.33 0.77
N PHE A 307 -1.30 2.44 2.08
CA PHE A 307 -2.18 1.70 2.98
C PHE A 307 -2.71 2.60 4.10
N ILE A 308 -3.87 2.21 4.64
CA ILE A 308 -4.39 2.67 5.92
C ILE A 308 -4.72 1.42 6.73
N LEU A 309 -4.03 1.23 7.83
CA LEU A 309 -4.18 0.13 8.77
C LEU A 309 -4.68 0.66 10.11
N ALA A 310 -5.54 -0.09 10.78
CA ALA A 310 -6.16 0.31 12.04
C ALA A 310 -6.04 -0.81 13.07
N ASP A 311 -5.79 -0.45 14.33
CA ASP A 311 -5.91 -1.39 15.45
C ASP A 311 -7.30 -2.05 15.48
N PRO A 312 -7.41 -3.33 15.95
CA PRO A 312 -8.69 -4.02 16.04
C PRO A 312 -9.77 -3.31 16.89
N GLY A 313 -9.37 -2.38 17.76
CA GLY A 313 -10.30 -1.54 18.52
C GLY A 313 -10.95 -0.41 17.72
N PHE A 314 -10.68 -0.32 16.41
CA PHE A 314 -11.40 0.56 15.49
C PHE A 314 -12.36 -0.26 14.62
N LYS A 315 -13.54 0.30 14.40
CA LYS A 315 -14.44 -0.16 13.36
C LYS A 315 -14.20 0.67 12.10
N VAL A 316 -13.84 0.00 11.01
CA VAL A 316 -13.65 0.64 9.70
C VAL A 316 -15.01 0.83 9.04
N GLY A 317 -15.42 2.07 8.81
CA GLY A 317 -16.74 2.40 8.25
C GLY A 317 -16.74 2.47 6.72
N LYS A 318 -15.79 3.19 6.14
CA LYS A 318 -15.71 3.43 4.70
C LYS A 318 -14.25 3.51 4.27
N PHE A 319 -13.96 3.03 3.08
CA PHE A 319 -12.68 3.25 2.39
C PHE A 319 -12.93 3.81 1.00
N SER A 320 -12.13 4.79 0.59
CA SER A 320 -12.18 5.38 -0.75
C SER A 320 -10.77 5.51 -1.30
N SER A 321 -10.58 5.16 -2.58
CA SER A 321 -9.39 5.46 -3.36
C SER A 321 -9.82 6.35 -4.53
N PHE A 322 -9.16 7.50 -4.68
CA PHE A 322 -9.57 8.55 -5.63
C PHE A 322 -8.73 8.47 -6.91
N ASN A 323 -8.94 7.38 -7.65
CA ASN A 323 -8.15 7.02 -8.85
C ASN A 323 -8.36 7.97 -10.04
N GLU A 324 -9.34 8.85 -9.96
CA GLU A 324 -9.66 9.87 -10.97
C GLU A 324 -8.80 11.13 -10.87
N LEU A 325 -8.01 11.28 -9.79
CA LEU A 325 -7.17 12.45 -9.58
C LEU A 325 -5.79 12.26 -10.25
N PRO A 326 -5.47 13.01 -11.31
CA PRO A 326 -4.21 12.82 -12.04
C PRO A 326 -3.04 13.66 -11.51
N TYR A 327 -3.15 14.23 -10.30
CA TYR A 327 -2.26 15.28 -9.79
C TYR A 327 -0.98 14.78 -9.11
N SER A 328 -0.81 13.47 -9.01
CA SER A 328 0.40 12.79 -8.55
C SER A 328 0.53 11.47 -9.31
N ASP A 329 1.64 10.76 -9.16
CA ASP A 329 1.76 9.36 -9.54
C ASP A 329 1.16 8.41 -8.50
N HIS A 330 0.77 8.92 -7.32
CA HIS A 330 -0.05 8.24 -6.34
C HIS A 330 -1.48 8.79 -6.33
N PHE A 331 -2.41 7.96 -5.90
CA PHE A 331 -3.82 8.34 -5.67
C PHE A 331 -4.10 8.44 -4.18
N PRO A 332 -4.79 9.52 -3.73
CA PRO A 332 -5.18 9.63 -2.33
C PRO A 332 -6.09 8.48 -1.90
N ILE A 333 -5.91 8.04 -0.67
CA ILE A 333 -6.78 7.07 -0.01
C ILE A 333 -7.33 7.67 1.28
N MET A 334 -8.59 7.38 1.59
CA MET A 334 -9.27 7.89 2.78
C MET A 334 -10.10 6.79 3.43
N SER A 335 -10.10 6.75 4.74
CA SER A 335 -10.97 5.86 5.51
C SER A 335 -11.63 6.58 6.68
N GLU A 336 -12.82 6.10 7.05
CA GLU A 336 -13.59 6.56 8.19
C GLU A 336 -13.59 5.49 9.29
N PHE A 337 -13.44 5.92 10.54
CA PHE A 337 -13.30 5.03 11.69
C PHE A 337 -14.23 5.49 12.82
N THR A 338 -14.75 4.52 13.58
CA THR A 338 -15.31 4.73 14.90
C THR A 338 -14.52 3.89 15.91
N LEU A 339 -14.37 4.41 17.14
CA LEU A 339 -13.81 3.64 18.23
C LEU A 339 -14.90 2.70 18.76
N GLU A 340 -14.54 1.46 19.02
CA GLU A 340 -15.38 0.54 19.78
C GLU A 340 -15.19 0.85 21.27
N ASP A 341 -16.32 1.00 21.99
CA ASP A 341 -16.39 1.24 23.44
C ASP A 341 -15.80 0.09 24.27
#